data_8b1cd1da2e0a6a405526251664403b6b
#
_entry.id   8b1cd1da2e0a6a405526251664403b6b
#
_cell.length_a   1.000
_cell.length_b   1.000
_cell.length_c   1.000
_cell.angle_alpha   90.00
_cell.angle_beta   90.00
_cell.angle_gamma   90.00
#
_symmetry.space_group_name_H-M   'P 1'
#
loop_
_entity.id
_entity.type
_entity.pdbx_description
1 polymer ?
#
loop_
_entity_poly.entity_id
_entity_poly.type
_entity_poly.pdbx_seq_one_letter_code
_entity_poly.pdbx_strand_id
1 'polypeptide(L)'
;DGDIAVLSGSNQYHVSDKVIRGGVKIQKRDLETSDTKGQGSATLKDAEFEIISLNDNAVLVEGKLYNKGEVVKTILTDIEGVASTSADLLPYGKYRIEESKAPEGYLTDGAEPIEFEITEDGKIVDLTGTDTSIYNQVKRGDLEGVKIGAGTHQRLAGVPFRITSKTTGESHIIVTDDNGQFSTSSDWASHKHNTNAGKTSEDGIWFGTSEPDDSKGALIYDTYIIEELRCEGNKGFELIPPFEIVVSRNNVTVDLGTLTDEYEKEISIHTTATGKDGEKSIVAGKEITIVDTVTLDGLEKGTKYQLKGWQMLKEENAELLIDGQRVESDYTFTADSEEMKIEIEYTFNAFSLGGQNLVTFEELYDLSNEDEPVKVAEHKDIDDEGQTVLITERIITIHTTATSEDGKKEIEAGKDVTIIDTVTLDGLEIGTKYQLVGWQMIKDENAELIIGGERVENDYTFTADSESMKVQIAFTFDASELGGKELVTFEELYDLSNPDEPTKVTEHKDIEDDGQTVTITEVPETPEEPTEPEQPTTEEVITETEE
;
A
#
# COMPACT_ATOMS: atom_id res chain seq x y z
N ASP A 1 -59.41 9.41 -98.83
CA ASP A 1 -58.37 10.30 -99.33
C ASP A 1 -57.72 11.05 -98.14
N GLY A 2 -56.61 10.59 -97.72
CA GLY A 2 -55.86 11.24 -96.66
C GLY A 2 -54.73 12.04 -97.30
N ASP A 3 -54.82 13.36 -97.14
CA ASP A 3 -53.72 14.23 -97.59
C ASP A 3 -52.52 14.01 -96.67
N ILE A 4 -51.42 13.61 -97.34
CA ILE A 4 -50.14 13.53 -96.65
C ILE A 4 -49.57 14.96 -96.51
N ALA A 5 -49.52 15.49 -95.28
CA ALA A 5 -48.87 16.75 -95.02
C ALA A 5 -47.36 16.58 -95.11
N VAL A 6 -46.73 17.18 -96.15
CA VAL A 6 -45.28 17.22 -96.27
C VAL A 6 -44.76 18.37 -95.42
N LEU A 7 -44.01 18.00 -94.40
CA LEU A 7 -43.38 18.97 -93.51
C LEU A 7 -42.02 19.33 -94.09
N SER A 8 -41.89 20.50 -94.77
CA SER A 8 -40.64 21.03 -95.32
C SER A 8 -40.57 22.55 -95.16
N GLY A 9 -39.35 23.10 -95.15
CA GLY A 9 -39.10 24.52 -95.06
C GLY A 9 -39.46 25.14 -93.70
N SER A 10 -40.16 26.28 -93.68
CA SER A 10 -40.49 27.01 -92.43
C SER A 10 -41.53 26.33 -91.53
N ASN A 11 -42.06 25.16 -91.94
CA ASN A 11 -43.05 24.36 -91.19
C ASN A 11 -42.43 23.13 -90.53
N GLN A 12 -41.17 23.22 -90.11
CA GLN A 12 -40.53 22.14 -89.39
C GLN A 12 -41.08 22.06 -87.95
N TYR A 13 -41.58 20.90 -87.61
CA TYR A 13 -41.91 20.61 -86.20
C TYR A 13 -40.81 19.83 -85.58
N HIS A 14 -40.36 20.29 -84.49
CA HIS A 14 -39.41 19.55 -83.64
C HIS A 14 -40.21 18.56 -82.80
N VAL A 15 -40.05 17.29 -83.05
CA VAL A 15 -40.51 16.23 -82.18
C VAL A 15 -39.30 15.80 -81.32
N SER A 16 -39.45 15.89 -80.06
CA SER A 16 -38.43 15.40 -79.13
C SER A 16 -39.03 14.33 -78.23
N ASP A 17 -38.41 13.17 -78.22
CA ASP A 17 -38.73 12.10 -77.26
C ASP A 17 -37.87 12.22 -76.05
N LYS A 18 -38.44 11.97 -74.89
CA LYS A 18 -37.73 11.90 -73.64
C LYS A 18 -37.15 10.52 -73.46
N VAL A 19 -35.84 10.37 -73.31
CA VAL A 19 -35.20 9.11 -72.99
C VAL A 19 -35.63 8.68 -71.57
N ILE A 20 -36.14 7.43 -71.52
CA ILE A 20 -36.41 6.75 -70.25
C ILE A 20 -35.12 6.70 -69.44
N ARG A 21 -35.18 7.14 -68.15
CA ARG A 21 -34.05 7.05 -67.27
C ARG A 21 -34.48 6.40 -65.96
N GLY A 22 -33.53 5.69 -65.33
CA GLY A 22 -33.70 5.05 -64.03
C GLY A 22 -32.43 5.10 -63.22
N GLY A 23 -32.48 4.45 -62.08
CA GLY A 23 -31.33 4.28 -61.18
C GLY A 23 -31.16 2.82 -60.75
N VAL A 24 -30.13 2.57 -59.96
CA VAL A 24 -29.88 1.28 -59.32
C VAL A 24 -29.54 1.47 -57.84
N LYS A 25 -29.95 0.53 -57.01
CA LYS A 25 -29.62 0.45 -55.58
C LYS A 25 -29.10 -0.97 -55.31
N ILE A 26 -27.95 -1.06 -54.62
CA ILE A 26 -27.30 -2.32 -54.23
C ILE A 26 -27.12 -2.41 -52.72
N GLN A 27 -26.93 -3.63 -52.24
CA GLN A 27 -26.57 -3.95 -50.87
C GLN A 27 -25.29 -4.77 -50.83
N LYS A 28 -24.35 -4.35 -50.02
CA LYS A 28 -23.17 -5.10 -49.64
C LYS A 28 -23.47 -5.97 -48.41
N ARG A 29 -22.99 -7.22 -48.41
CA ARG A 29 -23.15 -8.15 -47.29
C ARG A 29 -21.83 -8.86 -46.96
N ASP A 30 -21.72 -9.26 -45.70
CA ASP A 30 -20.68 -10.18 -45.24
C ASP A 30 -20.97 -11.61 -45.77
N LEU A 31 -19.95 -12.29 -46.32
CA LEU A 31 -20.11 -13.61 -46.90
C LEU A 31 -20.34 -14.72 -45.86
N GLU A 32 -19.73 -14.59 -44.67
CA GLU A 32 -19.81 -15.63 -43.64
C GLU A 32 -21.15 -15.60 -42.89
N THR A 33 -21.65 -14.40 -42.60
CA THR A 33 -22.86 -14.20 -41.78
C THR A 33 -24.10 -13.91 -42.62
N SER A 34 -23.91 -13.51 -43.88
CA SER A 34 -24.97 -12.96 -44.76
C SER A 34 -25.61 -11.68 -44.22
N ASP A 35 -25.01 -11.05 -43.21
CA ASP A 35 -25.52 -9.83 -42.60
C ASP A 35 -25.13 -8.58 -43.42
N THR A 36 -25.86 -7.48 -43.16
CA THR A 36 -25.57 -6.12 -43.65
C THR A 36 -24.67 -5.35 -42.71
N LYS A 37 -24.06 -6.01 -41.74
CA LYS A 37 -23.08 -5.45 -40.80
C LYS A 37 -21.72 -6.11 -40.98
N GLY A 38 -20.66 -5.32 -40.79
CA GLY A 38 -19.31 -5.86 -40.79
C GLY A 38 -19.02 -6.68 -39.53
N GLN A 39 -18.04 -7.57 -39.59
CA GLN A 39 -17.54 -8.34 -38.47
C GLN A 39 -16.27 -7.68 -37.86
N GLY A 40 -16.13 -7.74 -36.53
CA GLY A 40 -15.00 -7.09 -35.84
C GLY A 40 -14.95 -5.60 -36.15
N SER A 41 -13.78 -5.09 -36.50
CA SER A 41 -13.59 -3.70 -36.94
C SER A 41 -13.77 -3.48 -38.43
N ALA A 42 -14.07 -4.55 -39.22
CA ALA A 42 -14.34 -4.44 -40.63
C ALA A 42 -15.65 -3.68 -40.88
N THR A 43 -15.71 -2.95 -41.99
CA THR A 43 -16.87 -2.13 -42.34
C THR A 43 -17.35 -2.44 -43.76
N LEU A 44 -18.65 -2.31 -44.02
CA LEU A 44 -19.20 -2.40 -45.38
C LEU A 44 -19.28 -1.03 -46.10
N LYS A 45 -18.83 0.03 -45.41
CA LYS A 45 -18.77 1.39 -45.96
C LYS A 45 -17.60 1.56 -46.92
N ASP A 46 -17.78 2.48 -47.90
CA ASP A 46 -16.75 2.88 -48.86
C ASP A 46 -16.28 1.73 -49.81
N ALA A 47 -17.09 0.67 -49.95
CA ALA A 47 -16.92 -0.25 -51.09
C ALA A 47 -17.20 0.50 -52.40
N GLU A 48 -16.31 0.38 -53.38
CA GLU A 48 -16.41 1.08 -54.63
C GLU A 48 -16.98 0.17 -55.74
N PHE A 49 -18.04 0.64 -56.37
CA PHE A 49 -18.73 -0.09 -57.46
C PHE A 49 -18.74 0.70 -58.75
N GLU A 50 -18.38 0.05 -59.85
CA GLU A 50 -18.42 0.59 -61.19
C GLU A 50 -19.67 0.09 -61.93
N ILE A 51 -20.45 1.05 -62.50
CA ILE A 51 -21.56 0.76 -63.38
C ILE A 51 -21.05 0.88 -64.79
N ILE A 52 -21.13 -0.23 -65.54
CA ILE A 52 -20.58 -0.40 -66.91
C ILE A 52 -21.72 -0.50 -67.91
N SER A 53 -21.65 0.24 -69.02
CA SER A 53 -22.62 0.16 -70.06
C SER A 53 -22.45 -1.14 -70.87
N LEU A 54 -23.54 -1.90 -71.04
CA LEU A 54 -23.59 -3.07 -71.91
C LEU A 54 -24.36 -2.78 -73.24
N ASN A 55 -24.72 -1.50 -73.44
CA ASN A 55 -25.52 -1.08 -74.61
C ASN A 55 -24.69 -1.01 -75.90
N ASP A 56 -25.22 -1.51 -77.01
CA ASP A 56 -24.54 -1.42 -78.27
C ASP A 56 -24.40 -0.02 -78.86
N ASN A 57 -25.27 0.92 -78.41
CA ASN A 57 -25.19 2.34 -78.71
C ASN A 57 -24.64 3.12 -77.50
N ALA A 58 -23.92 4.19 -77.80
CA ALA A 58 -23.42 5.05 -76.76
C ALA A 58 -24.56 5.68 -75.91
N VAL A 59 -24.42 5.67 -74.62
CA VAL A 59 -25.38 6.25 -73.65
C VAL A 59 -24.88 7.61 -73.11
N LEU A 60 -25.80 8.56 -73.00
CA LEU A 60 -25.50 9.88 -72.47
C LEU A 60 -25.77 9.91 -70.95
N VAL A 61 -24.74 10.00 -70.13
CA VAL A 61 -24.83 10.10 -68.68
C VAL A 61 -24.13 11.36 -68.22
N GLU A 62 -24.80 12.23 -67.48
CA GLU A 62 -24.24 13.48 -66.95
C GLU A 62 -23.51 14.36 -68.01
N GLY A 63 -24.08 14.39 -69.23
CA GLY A 63 -23.55 15.19 -70.35
C GLY A 63 -22.37 14.58 -71.11
N LYS A 64 -21.94 13.36 -70.77
CA LYS A 64 -20.85 12.63 -71.45
C LYS A 64 -21.42 11.35 -72.11
N LEU A 65 -20.90 11.04 -73.29
CA LEU A 65 -21.24 9.79 -74.00
C LEU A 65 -20.29 8.68 -73.61
N TYR A 66 -20.85 7.49 -73.36
CA TYR A 66 -20.13 6.30 -72.96
C TYR A 66 -20.50 5.15 -73.90
N ASN A 67 -19.47 4.47 -74.42
CA ASN A 67 -19.64 3.30 -75.27
C ASN A 67 -19.82 2.01 -74.44
N LYS A 68 -20.14 0.92 -75.15
CA LYS A 68 -20.21 -0.42 -74.55
C LYS A 68 -18.88 -0.77 -73.89
N GLY A 69 -18.94 -1.23 -72.62
CA GLY A 69 -17.79 -1.59 -71.78
C GLY A 69 -17.15 -0.46 -71.03
N GLU A 70 -17.60 0.81 -71.20
CA GLU A 70 -17.08 1.96 -70.43
C GLU A 70 -17.84 2.10 -69.11
N VAL A 71 -17.11 2.54 -68.08
CA VAL A 71 -17.66 2.87 -66.76
C VAL A 71 -18.41 4.19 -66.83
N VAL A 72 -19.73 4.12 -66.64
CA VAL A 72 -20.64 5.26 -66.75
C VAL A 72 -20.77 6.03 -65.44
N LYS A 73 -20.60 5.33 -64.30
CA LYS A 73 -20.65 5.89 -62.95
C LYS A 73 -19.94 5.01 -61.94
N THR A 74 -19.27 5.61 -60.97
CA THR A 74 -18.76 4.94 -59.80
C THR A 74 -19.60 5.39 -58.58
N ILE A 75 -19.99 4.46 -57.73
CA ILE A 75 -20.77 4.69 -56.52
C ILE A 75 -20.07 4.04 -55.32
N LEU A 76 -20.28 4.60 -54.11
CA LEU A 76 -19.71 4.10 -52.85
C LEU A 76 -20.82 3.66 -51.92
N THR A 77 -20.57 2.63 -51.15
CA THR A 77 -21.49 2.19 -50.10
C THR A 77 -21.42 3.11 -48.87
N ASP A 78 -22.54 3.31 -48.22
CA ASP A 78 -22.68 3.96 -46.90
C ASP A 78 -22.34 2.98 -45.75
N ILE A 79 -22.59 3.42 -44.52
CA ILE A 79 -22.30 2.61 -43.33
C ILE A 79 -23.16 1.35 -43.22
N GLU A 80 -24.36 1.36 -43.80
CA GLU A 80 -25.25 0.20 -43.91
C GLU A 80 -24.89 -0.70 -45.10
N GLY A 81 -23.82 -0.40 -45.83
CA GLY A 81 -23.40 -1.12 -47.02
C GLY A 81 -24.29 -0.92 -48.25
N VAL A 82 -25.06 0.17 -48.29
CA VAL A 82 -25.96 0.52 -49.40
C VAL A 82 -25.28 1.52 -50.32
N ALA A 83 -25.38 1.30 -51.63
CA ALA A 83 -25.03 2.31 -52.62
C ALA A 83 -26.18 2.48 -53.63
N SER A 84 -26.45 3.70 -54.06
CA SER A 84 -27.50 3.97 -55.04
C SER A 84 -27.19 5.14 -55.94
N THR A 85 -27.77 5.15 -57.13
CA THR A 85 -27.81 6.30 -58.04
C THR A 85 -29.12 7.06 -57.87
N SER A 86 -29.23 8.26 -58.47
CA SER A 86 -30.51 8.92 -58.65
C SER A 86 -31.37 8.18 -59.68
N ALA A 87 -32.70 8.29 -59.57
CA ALA A 87 -33.68 7.61 -60.43
C ALA A 87 -33.71 8.14 -61.87
N ASP A 88 -32.92 9.16 -62.20
CA ASP A 88 -32.85 9.77 -63.54
C ASP A 88 -31.43 9.72 -64.16
N LEU A 89 -30.49 8.97 -63.54
CA LEU A 89 -29.10 8.93 -63.98
C LEU A 89 -28.92 8.12 -65.27
N LEU A 90 -29.35 6.83 -65.28
CA LEU A 90 -29.02 5.86 -66.30
C LEU A 90 -30.09 5.85 -67.38
N PRO A 91 -29.75 6.05 -68.68
CA PRO A 91 -30.69 5.86 -69.83
C PRO A 91 -31.21 4.44 -69.92
N TYR A 92 -32.33 4.26 -70.61
CA TYR A 92 -32.85 2.95 -71.02
C TYR A 92 -31.74 2.06 -71.55
N GLY A 93 -31.68 0.79 -71.08
CA GLY A 93 -30.73 -0.19 -71.59
C GLY A 93 -30.13 -1.09 -70.50
N LYS A 94 -29.09 -1.82 -70.87
CA LYS A 94 -28.44 -2.83 -70.03
C LYS A 94 -27.14 -2.34 -69.45
N TYR A 95 -26.94 -2.72 -68.21
CA TYR A 95 -25.77 -2.34 -67.42
C TYR A 95 -25.27 -3.52 -66.60
N ARG A 96 -24.01 -3.48 -66.24
CA ARG A 96 -23.40 -4.35 -65.24
C ARG A 96 -22.82 -3.51 -64.11
N ILE A 97 -23.02 -3.95 -62.88
CA ILE A 97 -22.37 -3.39 -61.72
C ILE A 97 -21.36 -4.40 -61.17
N GLU A 98 -20.14 -3.95 -60.95
CA GLU A 98 -19.06 -4.76 -60.37
C GLU A 98 -18.28 -4.01 -59.32
N GLU A 99 -17.74 -4.71 -58.32
CA GLU A 99 -16.93 -4.13 -57.26
C GLU A 99 -15.50 -3.90 -57.76
N SER A 100 -15.04 -2.65 -57.76
CA SER A 100 -13.66 -2.28 -58.12
C SER A 100 -12.74 -2.24 -56.91
N LYS A 101 -13.31 -2.02 -55.70
CA LYS A 101 -12.56 -1.98 -54.44
C LYS A 101 -13.43 -2.45 -53.28
N ALA A 102 -12.93 -3.48 -52.57
CA ALA A 102 -13.57 -3.94 -51.34
C ALA A 102 -13.50 -2.90 -50.23
N PRO A 103 -14.47 -2.90 -49.29
CA PRO A 103 -14.43 -2.06 -48.12
C PRO A 103 -13.35 -2.53 -47.14
N GLU A 104 -13.02 -1.68 -46.16
CA GLU A 104 -11.98 -1.97 -45.20
C GLU A 104 -12.28 -3.25 -44.40
N GLY A 105 -11.26 -4.12 -44.28
CA GLY A 105 -11.37 -5.39 -43.55
C GLY A 105 -11.90 -6.56 -44.42
N TYR A 106 -12.25 -6.32 -45.69
CA TYR A 106 -12.78 -7.34 -46.61
C TYR A 106 -11.83 -7.64 -47.77
N LEU A 107 -12.07 -8.77 -48.45
CA LEU A 107 -11.40 -9.18 -49.69
C LEU A 107 -12.30 -8.83 -50.87
N THR A 108 -11.70 -8.52 -52.04
CA THR A 108 -12.43 -8.32 -53.30
C THR A 108 -12.84 -9.64 -53.92
N ASP A 109 -12.12 -10.72 -53.60
CA ASP A 109 -12.37 -12.04 -54.14
C ASP A 109 -13.76 -12.56 -53.75
N GLY A 110 -14.55 -13.04 -54.74
CA GLY A 110 -15.88 -13.59 -54.54
C GLY A 110 -17.03 -12.60 -54.76
N ALA A 111 -16.73 -11.33 -55.07
CA ALA A 111 -17.75 -10.36 -55.45
C ALA A 111 -18.16 -10.59 -56.93
N GLU A 112 -19.26 -11.29 -57.16
CA GLU A 112 -19.76 -11.55 -58.53
C GLU A 112 -20.44 -10.31 -59.11
N PRO A 113 -20.15 -9.92 -60.36
CA PRO A 113 -20.84 -8.83 -61.05
C PRO A 113 -22.31 -9.12 -61.26
N ILE A 114 -23.16 -8.09 -61.21
CA ILE A 114 -24.61 -8.21 -61.42
C ILE A 114 -25.03 -7.42 -62.65
N GLU A 115 -25.74 -8.06 -63.59
CA GLU A 115 -26.35 -7.38 -64.71
C GLU A 115 -27.79 -6.95 -64.40
N PHE A 116 -28.15 -5.74 -64.84
CA PHE A 116 -29.50 -5.19 -64.68
C PHE A 116 -29.92 -4.36 -65.91
N GLU A 117 -31.20 -4.04 -66.00
CA GLU A 117 -31.75 -3.29 -67.10
C GLU A 117 -32.64 -2.13 -66.61
N ILE A 118 -32.48 -0.96 -67.24
CA ILE A 118 -33.34 0.21 -67.05
C ILE A 118 -34.44 0.14 -68.14
N THR A 119 -35.69 -0.05 -67.74
CA THR A 119 -36.86 -0.21 -68.63
C THR A 119 -38.01 0.75 -68.35
N GLU A 120 -38.02 1.37 -67.15
CA GLU A 120 -39.09 2.24 -66.70
C GLU A 120 -38.55 3.62 -66.25
N ASP A 121 -39.24 4.74 -66.64
CA ASP A 121 -38.83 6.07 -66.34
C ASP A 121 -39.00 6.37 -64.81
N GLY A 122 -37.94 6.92 -64.20
CA GLY A 122 -37.93 7.30 -62.80
C GLY A 122 -37.88 6.14 -61.81
N LYS A 123 -37.66 4.91 -62.27
CA LYS A 123 -37.57 3.73 -61.40
C LYS A 123 -36.12 3.42 -60.99
N ILE A 124 -35.95 3.05 -59.72
CA ILE A 124 -34.71 2.48 -59.23
C ILE A 124 -34.80 0.96 -59.27
N VAL A 125 -33.88 0.31 -59.95
CA VAL A 125 -33.72 -1.16 -59.95
C VAL A 125 -33.15 -1.52 -58.56
N ASP A 126 -33.90 -2.29 -57.79
CA ASP A 126 -33.54 -2.70 -56.45
C ASP A 126 -32.81 -4.05 -56.46
N LEU A 127 -31.53 -4.03 -56.16
CA LEU A 127 -30.63 -5.20 -56.05
C LEU A 127 -30.22 -5.45 -54.57
N THR A 128 -31.07 -5.09 -53.60
CA THR A 128 -30.78 -5.25 -52.17
C THR A 128 -31.21 -6.59 -51.58
N GLY A 129 -31.90 -7.42 -52.38
CA GLY A 129 -32.31 -8.76 -51.97
C GLY A 129 -31.10 -9.69 -51.74
N THR A 130 -31.26 -10.73 -50.92
CA THR A 130 -30.18 -11.69 -50.63
C THR A 130 -29.60 -12.34 -51.89
N ASP A 131 -30.44 -12.65 -52.87
CA ASP A 131 -30.01 -13.27 -54.11
C ASP A 131 -29.36 -12.30 -55.11
N THR A 132 -29.46 -10.98 -54.83
CA THR A 132 -28.93 -9.91 -55.68
C THR A 132 -27.94 -9.02 -54.95
N SER A 133 -27.62 -9.28 -53.69
CA SER A 133 -26.59 -8.58 -52.92
C SER A 133 -25.18 -9.02 -53.33
N ILE A 134 -24.21 -8.18 -53.07
CA ILE A 134 -22.80 -8.45 -53.34
C ILE A 134 -22.10 -8.80 -52.03
N TYR A 135 -21.43 -9.94 -52.01
CA TYR A 135 -20.83 -10.53 -50.83
C TYR A 135 -19.30 -10.43 -50.86
N ASN A 136 -18.67 -10.13 -49.72
CA ASN A 136 -17.22 -10.25 -49.57
C ASN A 136 -16.85 -11.07 -48.34
N GLN A 137 -15.72 -11.76 -48.46
CA GLN A 137 -15.11 -12.48 -47.35
C GLN A 137 -14.38 -11.48 -46.44
N VAL A 138 -14.69 -11.49 -45.12
CA VAL A 138 -13.92 -10.76 -44.13
C VAL A 138 -12.49 -11.33 -44.03
N LYS A 139 -11.48 -10.46 -43.86
CA LYS A 139 -10.10 -10.92 -43.66
C LYS A 139 -10.00 -11.62 -42.32
N ARG A 140 -9.26 -12.72 -42.27
CA ARG A 140 -8.98 -13.51 -41.09
C ARG A 140 -7.49 -13.81 -40.99
N GLY A 141 -6.99 -13.96 -39.78
CA GLY A 141 -5.61 -14.34 -39.47
C GLY A 141 -5.54 -15.18 -38.21
N ASP A 142 -4.33 -15.50 -37.82
CA ASP A 142 -4.02 -16.29 -36.64
C ASP A 142 -3.00 -15.57 -35.78
N LEU A 143 -2.74 -16.11 -34.59
CA LEU A 143 -1.62 -15.71 -33.75
C LEU A 143 -0.90 -16.95 -33.22
N GLU A 144 0.39 -16.78 -32.91
CA GLU A 144 1.22 -17.80 -32.26
C GLU A 144 2.26 -17.18 -31.36
N GLY A 145 2.79 -17.95 -30.42
CA GLY A 145 3.84 -17.51 -29.54
C GLY A 145 4.41 -18.64 -28.69
N VAL A 146 5.45 -18.29 -27.92
CA VAL A 146 6.16 -19.19 -27.01
C VAL A 146 6.28 -18.52 -25.65
N LYS A 147 5.90 -19.21 -24.59
CA LYS A 147 5.97 -18.73 -23.21
C LYS A 147 7.16 -19.35 -22.47
N ILE A 148 7.98 -18.52 -21.83
CA ILE A 148 9.11 -18.95 -20.99
C ILE A 148 9.15 -18.15 -19.70
N GLY A 149 9.81 -18.70 -18.66
CA GLY A 149 10.21 -17.99 -17.46
C GLY A 149 11.62 -17.41 -17.58
N ALA A 150 11.91 -16.33 -16.88
CA ALA A 150 13.23 -15.72 -16.78
C ALA A 150 14.30 -16.68 -16.21
N GLY A 151 15.54 -16.27 -16.27
CA GLY A 151 16.69 -17.00 -15.72
C GLY A 151 17.04 -18.23 -16.54
N THR A 152 16.46 -19.38 -16.26
CA THR A 152 16.76 -20.65 -16.94
C THR A 152 16.11 -20.76 -18.32
N HIS A 153 15.24 -19.81 -18.72
CA HIS A 153 14.43 -19.86 -19.94
C HIS A 153 13.54 -21.11 -20.01
N GLN A 154 13.06 -21.55 -18.84
CA GLN A 154 12.16 -22.69 -18.74
C GLN A 154 10.89 -22.44 -19.56
N ARG A 155 10.48 -23.45 -20.33
CA ARG A 155 9.20 -23.42 -21.04
C ARG A 155 8.05 -23.53 -20.05
N LEU A 156 7.09 -22.60 -20.12
CA LEU A 156 5.94 -22.56 -19.20
C LEU A 156 4.74 -23.23 -19.86
N ALA A 157 4.44 -24.45 -19.42
CA ALA A 157 3.32 -25.25 -19.89
C ALA A 157 2.03 -24.91 -19.13
N GLY A 158 0.89 -25.00 -19.84
CA GLY A 158 -0.43 -24.82 -19.22
C GLY A 158 -0.78 -23.38 -18.87
N VAL A 159 -0.06 -22.40 -19.41
CA VAL A 159 -0.32 -20.97 -19.20
C VAL A 159 -1.45 -20.52 -20.11
N PRO A 160 -2.58 -20.03 -19.57
CA PRO A 160 -3.69 -19.55 -20.35
C PRO A 160 -3.51 -18.09 -20.78
N PHE A 161 -3.85 -17.80 -22.04
CA PHE A 161 -3.94 -16.46 -22.59
C PHE A 161 -5.37 -16.18 -23.03
N ARG A 162 -5.95 -15.08 -22.54
CA ARG A 162 -7.22 -14.56 -23.01
C ARG A 162 -6.98 -13.66 -24.22
N ILE A 163 -7.69 -13.95 -25.32
CA ILE A 163 -7.70 -13.16 -26.55
C ILE A 163 -9.05 -12.47 -26.60
N THR A 164 -9.11 -11.15 -26.54
CA THR A 164 -10.37 -10.39 -26.52
C THR A 164 -10.43 -9.42 -27.69
N SER A 165 -11.48 -9.55 -28.53
CA SER A 165 -11.78 -8.56 -29.57
C SER A 165 -12.08 -7.19 -28.93
N LYS A 166 -11.40 -6.17 -29.36
CA LYS A 166 -11.57 -4.80 -28.85
C LYS A 166 -12.88 -4.17 -29.34
N THR A 167 -13.37 -4.61 -30.51
CA THR A 167 -14.60 -4.07 -31.10
C THR A 167 -15.85 -4.76 -30.56
N THR A 168 -15.84 -6.09 -30.46
CA THR A 168 -17.03 -6.88 -30.11
C THR A 168 -17.07 -7.27 -28.63
N GLY A 169 -15.90 -7.32 -27.94
CA GLY A 169 -15.76 -7.85 -26.59
C GLY A 169 -15.79 -9.39 -26.52
N GLU A 170 -15.91 -10.07 -27.66
CA GLU A 170 -15.81 -11.53 -27.74
C GLU A 170 -14.42 -11.97 -27.27
N SER A 171 -14.35 -13.02 -26.45
CA SER A 171 -13.08 -13.51 -25.92
C SER A 171 -13.01 -15.03 -25.91
N HIS A 172 -11.79 -15.54 -26.16
CA HIS A 172 -11.46 -16.96 -26.15
C HIS A 172 -10.16 -17.17 -25.37
N ILE A 173 -9.95 -18.37 -24.81
CA ILE A 173 -8.74 -18.72 -24.07
C ILE A 173 -7.97 -19.79 -24.81
N ILE A 174 -6.67 -19.51 -25.05
CA ILE A 174 -5.69 -20.48 -25.53
C ILE A 174 -4.70 -20.82 -24.44
N VAL A 175 -4.19 -22.06 -24.41
CA VAL A 175 -3.28 -22.53 -23.37
C VAL A 175 -2.00 -23.07 -24.00
N THR A 176 -0.85 -22.76 -23.39
CA THR A 176 0.44 -23.27 -23.86
C THR A 176 0.55 -24.79 -23.68
N ASP A 177 1.18 -25.46 -24.63
CA ASP A 177 1.51 -26.87 -24.55
C ASP A 177 2.70 -27.17 -23.63
N ASP A 178 3.14 -28.45 -23.57
CA ASP A 178 4.29 -28.87 -22.76
C ASP A 178 5.62 -28.22 -23.17
N ASN A 179 5.69 -27.61 -24.36
CA ASN A 179 6.85 -26.85 -24.85
C ASN A 179 6.66 -25.34 -24.70
N GLY A 180 5.63 -24.89 -23.98
CA GLY A 180 5.30 -23.48 -23.83
C GLY A 180 4.80 -22.82 -25.12
N GLN A 181 4.44 -23.58 -26.15
CA GLN A 181 3.97 -23.06 -27.42
C GLN A 181 2.45 -22.99 -27.47
N PHE A 182 1.94 -22.01 -28.21
CA PHE A 182 0.52 -21.90 -28.54
C PHE A 182 0.32 -21.27 -29.92
N SER A 183 -0.73 -21.69 -30.63
CA SER A 183 -1.13 -21.12 -31.90
C SER A 183 -2.64 -21.29 -32.10
N THR A 184 -3.29 -20.28 -32.70
CA THR A 184 -4.71 -20.39 -33.13
C THR A 184 -4.86 -21.02 -34.50
N SER A 185 -3.77 -21.25 -35.23
CA SER A 185 -3.79 -21.83 -36.59
C SER A 185 -4.35 -23.24 -36.60
N SER A 186 -5.11 -23.57 -37.67
CA SER A 186 -5.63 -24.92 -37.92
C SER A 186 -4.52 -25.97 -38.13
N ASP A 187 -3.31 -25.56 -38.50
CA ASP A 187 -2.12 -26.44 -38.56
C ASP A 187 -1.71 -26.92 -37.16
N TRP A 188 -2.02 -26.17 -36.12
CA TRP A 188 -1.80 -26.55 -34.71
C TRP A 188 -2.91 -27.48 -34.20
N ALA A 189 -4.16 -27.03 -34.32
CA ALA A 189 -5.36 -27.81 -34.00
C ALA A 189 -6.56 -27.22 -34.75
N SER A 190 -7.48 -28.09 -35.23
CA SER A 190 -8.73 -27.63 -35.85
C SER A 190 -9.43 -26.60 -34.97
N HIS A 191 -9.95 -25.52 -35.56
CA HIS A 191 -10.64 -24.45 -34.87
C HIS A 191 -11.84 -24.91 -34.02
N LYS A 192 -12.43 -26.06 -34.35
CA LYS A 192 -13.50 -26.72 -33.59
C LYS A 192 -12.98 -27.46 -32.34
N HIS A 193 -11.70 -27.78 -32.31
CA HIS A 193 -11.10 -28.49 -31.21
C HIS A 193 -10.45 -27.52 -30.22
N ASN A 194 -10.41 -27.99 -29.01
CA ASN A 194 -9.91 -27.21 -27.90
C ASN A 194 -8.41 -26.99 -27.99
N THR A 195 -7.98 -25.74 -28.19
CA THR A 195 -6.59 -25.30 -28.07
C THR A 195 -6.30 -24.84 -26.63
N ASN A 196 -7.29 -24.85 -25.71
CA ASN A 196 -7.14 -24.49 -24.29
C ASN A 196 -6.73 -25.69 -23.42
N ALA A 197 -6.40 -26.84 -24.01
CA ALA A 197 -5.95 -28.06 -23.31
C ALA A 197 -6.90 -28.52 -22.17
N GLY A 198 -8.21 -28.30 -22.32
CA GLY A 198 -9.22 -28.69 -21.34
C GLY A 198 -9.22 -27.82 -20.07
N LYS A 199 -8.56 -26.65 -20.06
CA LYS A 199 -8.51 -25.76 -18.90
C LYS A 199 -9.77 -24.91 -18.71
N THR A 200 -10.62 -24.80 -19.73
CA THR A 200 -11.92 -24.14 -19.68
C THR A 200 -13.02 -25.06 -20.20
N SER A 201 -14.28 -24.65 -20.12
CA SER A 201 -15.42 -25.35 -20.74
C SER A 201 -15.58 -25.04 -22.21
N GLU A 202 -14.70 -24.23 -22.79
CA GLU A 202 -14.72 -23.80 -24.16
C GLU A 202 -14.03 -24.83 -25.07
N ASP A 203 -14.65 -25.14 -26.21
CA ASP A 203 -14.08 -26.00 -27.24
C ASP A 203 -13.70 -25.16 -28.47
N GLY A 204 -12.42 -25.17 -28.82
CA GLY A 204 -11.88 -24.50 -29.99
C GLY A 204 -11.68 -23.01 -29.82
N ILE A 205 -11.18 -22.35 -30.86
CA ILE A 205 -11.02 -20.90 -30.97
C ILE A 205 -11.50 -20.46 -32.34
N TRP A 206 -12.56 -19.66 -32.37
CA TRP A 206 -13.12 -19.08 -33.60
C TRP A 206 -13.87 -17.80 -33.26
N PHE A 207 -13.44 -16.68 -33.79
CA PHE A 207 -14.09 -15.39 -33.60
C PHE A 207 -15.18 -15.14 -34.65
N GLY A 208 -16.31 -14.58 -34.20
CA GLY A 208 -17.50 -14.34 -35.02
C GLY A 208 -18.52 -15.47 -34.90
N THR A 209 -19.68 -15.26 -35.53
CA THR A 209 -20.86 -16.13 -35.38
C THR A 209 -20.98 -17.21 -36.46
N SER A 210 -20.05 -17.23 -37.46
CA SER A 210 -20.03 -18.26 -38.51
C SER A 210 -19.48 -19.58 -37.97
N GLU A 211 -19.78 -20.67 -38.67
CA GLU A 211 -19.18 -21.99 -38.39
C GLU A 211 -17.67 -21.94 -38.62
N PRO A 212 -16.85 -22.51 -37.70
CA PRO A 212 -15.42 -22.61 -37.87
C PRO A 212 -15.00 -23.28 -39.19
N ASP A 213 -14.03 -22.67 -39.87
CA ASP A 213 -13.50 -23.10 -41.18
C ASP A 213 -11.97 -23.17 -41.13
N ASP A 214 -11.41 -24.37 -41.08
CA ASP A 214 -9.99 -24.64 -40.98
C ASP A 214 -9.16 -24.16 -42.20
N SER A 215 -9.80 -23.70 -43.25
CA SER A 215 -9.12 -23.07 -44.40
C SER A 215 -8.83 -21.58 -44.22
N LYS A 216 -9.27 -20.99 -43.10
CA LYS A 216 -9.17 -19.57 -42.77
C LYS A 216 -8.53 -19.38 -41.40
N GLY A 217 -8.08 -18.19 -41.09
CA GLY A 217 -7.62 -17.87 -39.74
C GLY A 217 -8.75 -17.79 -38.72
N ALA A 218 -8.47 -18.08 -37.47
CA ALA A 218 -9.44 -18.05 -36.36
C ALA A 218 -9.94 -16.67 -36.01
N LEU A 219 -9.08 -15.64 -36.15
CA LEU A 219 -9.32 -14.24 -35.75
C LEU A 219 -9.78 -13.44 -36.97
N ILE A 220 -10.88 -12.70 -36.84
CA ILE A 220 -11.37 -11.75 -37.87
C ILE A 220 -10.54 -10.47 -37.86
N TYR A 221 -10.69 -9.66 -38.92
CA TYR A 221 -10.08 -8.32 -38.99
C TYR A 221 -10.50 -7.46 -37.79
N ASP A 222 -9.56 -7.27 -36.86
CA ASP A 222 -9.79 -6.48 -35.63
C ASP A 222 -8.47 -6.18 -34.91
N THR A 223 -8.57 -5.41 -33.82
CA THR A 223 -7.55 -5.28 -32.76
C THR A 223 -7.95 -6.16 -31.59
N TYR A 224 -7.00 -6.93 -31.06
CA TYR A 224 -7.21 -7.82 -29.94
C TYR A 224 -6.33 -7.44 -28.77
N ILE A 225 -6.87 -7.60 -27.54
CA ILE A 225 -6.11 -7.53 -26.30
C ILE A 225 -5.73 -8.96 -25.92
N ILE A 226 -4.43 -9.17 -25.71
CA ILE A 226 -3.86 -10.44 -25.24
C ILE A 226 -3.51 -10.28 -23.78
N GLU A 227 -4.09 -11.11 -22.91
CA GLU A 227 -3.92 -11.07 -21.47
C GLU A 227 -3.49 -12.44 -20.95
N GLU A 228 -2.35 -12.51 -20.27
CA GLU A 228 -1.93 -13.69 -19.54
C GLU A 228 -2.74 -13.86 -18.27
N LEU A 229 -3.19 -15.10 -17.99
CA LEU A 229 -3.95 -15.42 -16.78
C LEU A 229 -3.10 -16.21 -15.79
N ARG A 230 -3.30 -15.95 -14.49
CA ARG A 230 -2.64 -16.69 -13.42
C ARG A 230 -3.03 -18.17 -13.40
N CYS A 231 -2.04 -19.05 -13.25
CA CYS A 231 -2.22 -20.50 -13.13
C CYS A 231 -1.04 -21.15 -12.41
N GLU A 232 -1.07 -22.47 -12.18
CA GLU A 232 0.07 -23.19 -11.61
C GLU A 232 1.31 -23.18 -12.52
N GLY A 233 1.15 -23.07 -13.83
CA GLY A 233 2.25 -23.06 -14.80
C GLY A 233 3.11 -21.79 -14.76
N ASN A 234 2.57 -20.67 -14.28
CA ASN A 234 3.27 -19.39 -14.13
C ASN A 234 3.37 -18.92 -12.68
N LYS A 235 3.20 -19.84 -11.71
CA LYS A 235 3.36 -19.53 -10.29
C LYS A 235 4.80 -19.14 -9.97
N GLY A 236 4.99 -18.05 -9.21
CA GLY A 236 6.30 -17.49 -8.87
C GLY A 236 6.90 -16.62 -9.98
N PHE A 237 6.09 -16.28 -11.00
CA PHE A 237 6.46 -15.33 -12.04
C PHE A 237 5.47 -14.17 -12.10
N GLU A 238 5.96 -12.98 -12.39
CA GLU A 238 5.11 -11.82 -12.70
C GLU A 238 4.42 -12.05 -14.05
N LEU A 239 3.11 -11.78 -14.15
CA LEU A 239 2.39 -11.85 -15.41
C LEU A 239 2.85 -10.72 -16.33
N ILE A 240 2.97 -11.01 -17.65
CA ILE A 240 3.21 -9.94 -18.61
C ILE A 240 1.99 -8.99 -18.64
N PRO A 241 2.20 -7.67 -18.74
CA PRO A 241 1.11 -6.73 -18.89
C PRO A 241 0.28 -7.03 -20.15
N PRO A 242 -1.05 -6.86 -20.13
CA PRO A 242 -1.87 -7.00 -21.33
C PRO A 242 -1.37 -6.10 -22.46
N PHE A 243 -1.36 -6.64 -23.68
CA PHE A 243 -0.90 -5.91 -24.87
C PHE A 243 -1.85 -6.10 -26.05
N GLU A 244 -1.72 -5.25 -27.06
CA GLU A 244 -2.59 -5.27 -28.24
C GLU A 244 -1.87 -5.84 -29.46
N ILE A 245 -2.64 -6.59 -30.28
CA ILE A 245 -2.24 -7.03 -31.62
C ILE A 245 -3.30 -6.61 -32.62
N VAL A 246 -2.93 -6.52 -33.91
CA VAL A 246 -3.84 -6.19 -35.01
C VAL A 246 -3.82 -7.28 -36.05
N VAL A 247 -5.00 -7.86 -36.33
CA VAL A 247 -5.22 -8.75 -37.47
C VAL A 247 -5.73 -7.90 -38.62
N SER A 248 -4.86 -7.57 -39.59
CA SER A 248 -5.17 -6.68 -40.72
C SER A 248 -4.96 -7.32 -42.11
N ARG A 249 -4.32 -8.50 -42.15
CA ARG A 249 -4.00 -9.22 -43.38
C ARG A 249 -4.65 -10.59 -43.39
N ASN A 250 -5.16 -10.99 -44.56
CA ASN A 250 -5.79 -12.29 -44.70
C ASN A 250 -4.77 -13.43 -44.71
N ASN A 251 -5.06 -14.51 -43.98
CA ASN A 251 -4.24 -15.72 -43.87
C ASN A 251 -2.78 -15.43 -43.42
N VAL A 252 -2.62 -14.50 -42.50
CA VAL A 252 -1.32 -14.18 -41.88
C VAL A 252 -1.39 -14.49 -40.40
N THR A 253 -0.43 -15.28 -39.91
CA THR A 253 -0.24 -15.49 -38.47
C THR A 253 0.56 -14.35 -37.87
N VAL A 254 0.07 -13.76 -36.82
CA VAL A 254 0.81 -12.79 -35.99
C VAL A 254 1.72 -13.57 -35.04
N ASP A 255 3.03 -13.54 -35.30
CA ASP A 255 4.03 -14.18 -34.48
C ASP A 255 4.39 -13.24 -33.30
N LEU A 256 4.06 -13.64 -32.06
CA LEU A 256 4.38 -12.92 -30.84
C LEU A 256 5.82 -13.16 -30.37
N GLY A 257 6.52 -14.10 -31.02
CA GLY A 257 7.87 -14.50 -30.61
C GLY A 257 7.88 -15.19 -29.25
N THR A 258 8.87 -14.83 -28.43
CA THR A 258 9.03 -15.37 -27.07
C THR A 258 8.53 -14.37 -26.05
N LEU A 259 7.53 -14.77 -25.28
CA LEU A 259 6.97 -14.03 -24.16
C LEU A 259 7.64 -14.53 -22.88
N THR A 260 8.38 -13.65 -22.19
CA THR A 260 9.14 -13.99 -20.98
C THR A 260 8.47 -13.40 -19.76
N ASP A 261 8.22 -14.25 -18.74
CA ASP A 261 7.85 -13.78 -17.39
C ASP A 261 9.11 -13.59 -16.55
N GLU A 262 9.19 -12.47 -15.85
CA GLU A 262 10.18 -12.29 -14.81
C GLU A 262 9.76 -13.04 -13.54
N TYR A 263 10.73 -13.35 -12.65
CA TYR A 263 10.37 -13.92 -11.35
C TYR A 263 9.59 -12.91 -10.53
N GLU A 264 8.57 -13.38 -9.81
CA GLU A 264 7.96 -12.57 -8.76
C GLU A 264 9.04 -12.13 -7.79
N LYS A 265 9.10 -10.83 -7.52
CA LYS A 265 10.01 -10.29 -6.50
C LYS A 265 9.50 -10.76 -5.14
N GLU A 266 10.33 -11.51 -4.43
CA GLU A 266 10.06 -11.79 -3.03
C GLU A 266 10.19 -10.49 -2.24
N ILE A 267 9.12 -10.09 -1.58
CA ILE A 267 9.18 -8.98 -0.65
C ILE A 267 9.96 -9.44 0.57
N SER A 268 11.03 -8.73 0.88
CA SER A 268 11.83 -8.96 2.07
C SER A 268 11.67 -7.84 3.10
N ILE A 269 11.84 -8.21 4.37
CA ILE A 269 11.74 -7.33 5.51
C ILE A 269 12.99 -7.48 6.38
N HIS A 270 13.68 -6.37 6.62
CA HIS A 270 14.84 -6.27 7.50
C HIS A 270 14.57 -5.15 8.51
N THR A 271 14.86 -5.39 9.77
CA THR A 271 14.46 -4.48 10.81
C THR A 271 15.52 -4.34 11.90
N THR A 272 15.48 -3.21 12.61
CA THR A 272 16.39 -2.90 13.71
C THR A 272 15.66 -2.08 14.75
N ALA A 273 15.46 -2.65 15.94
CA ALA A 273 14.84 -1.98 17.06
C ALA A 273 15.87 -1.31 17.97
N THR A 274 15.59 -0.10 18.45
CA THR A 274 16.43 0.67 19.36
C THR A 274 15.57 1.55 20.29
N GLY A 275 16.18 2.16 21.30
CA GLY A 275 15.60 3.32 21.97
C GLY A 275 15.57 4.55 21.06
N LYS A 276 14.89 5.62 21.47
CA LYS A 276 14.86 6.92 20.74
C LYS A 276 16.25 7.56 20.57
N ASP A 277 17.19 7.22 21.42
CA ASP A 277 18.59 7.64 21.35
C ASP A 277 19.46 6.78 20.41
N GLY A 278 18.88 5.73 19.83
CA GLY A 278 19.57 4.76 18.96
C GLY A 278 20.29 3.65 19.71
N GLU A 279 20.20 3.57 21.04
CA GLU A 279 20.86 2.57 21.87
C GLU A 279 20.05 1.26 21.94
N LYS A 280 20.76 0.16 22.23
CA LYS A 280 20.16 -1.18 22.41
C LYS A 280 19.68 -1.47 23.82
N SER A 281 19.75 -0.48 24.70
CA SER A 281 19.27 -0.58 26.07
C SER A 281 18.50 0.67 26.48
N ILE A 282 17.43 0.48 27.22
CA ILE A 282 16.54 1.54 27.74
C ILE A 282 16.36 1.31 29.24
N VAL A 283 16.49 2.35 30.04
CA VAL A 283 16.21 2.24 31.47
C VAL A 283 14.72 2.07 31.72
N ALA A 284 14.32 1.12 32.55
CA ALA A 284 12.93 0.90 32.92
C ALA A 284 12.26 2.20 33.40
N GLY A 285 11.08 2.49 32.89
CA GLY A 285 10.33 3.71 33.19
C GLY A 285 8.85 3.59 32.84
N LYS A 286 8.04 4.56 33.28
CA LYS A 286 6.58 4.56 33.05
C LYS A 286 6.18 4.87 31.62
N GLU A 287 7.06 5.52 30.89
CA GLU A 287 6.86 5.86 29.48
C GLU A 287 8.20 5.70 28.75
N ILE A 288 8.42 4.53 28.16
CA ILE A 288 9.57 4.32 27.28
C ILE A 288 9.08 4.18 25.84
N THR A 289 9.98 4.38 24.88
CA THR A 289 9.67 4.15 23.46
C THR A 289 10.78 3.32 22.83
N ILE A 290 10.36 2.22 22.20
CA ILE A 290 11.18 1.47 21.24
C ILE A 290 10.83 1.98 19.85
N VAL A 291 11.85 2.29 19.06
CA VAL A 291 11.75 2.66 17.64
C VAL A 291 12.26 1.51 16.81
N ASP A 292 11.41 0.93 16.00
CA ASP A 292 11.79 -0.07 15.03
C ASP A 292 11.93 0.55 13.65
N THR A 293 13.09 0.36 13.05
CA THR A 293 13.42 0.81 11.71
C THR A 293 13.32 -0.37 10.75
N VAL A 294 12.24 -0.41 9.97
CA VAL A 294 11.93 -1.47 9.02
C VAL A 294 12.37 -1.07 7.62
N THR A 295 13.21 -1.87 6.99
CA THR A 295 13.60 -1.74 5.60
C THR A 295 12.89 -2.83 4.81
N LEU A 296 12.11 -2.41 3.83
CA LEU A 296 11.33 -3.26 2.93
C LEU A 296 11.96 -3.21 1.54
N ASP A 297 12.08 -4.36 0.88
CA ASP A 297 12.56 -4.49 -0.50
C ASP A 297 11.63 -5.41 -1.30
N GLY A 298 11.49 -5.15 -2.61
CA GLY A 298 10.61 -5.90 -3.51
C GLY A 298 9.16 -5.43 -3.52
N LEU A 299 8.85 -4.23 -2.96
CA LEU A 299 7.51 -3.67 -2.97
C LEU A 299 7.03 -3.34 -4.39
N GLU A 300 5.75 -3.54 -4.66
CA GLU A 300 5.12 -3.07 -5.89
C GLU A 300 4.69 -1.61 -5.75
N LYS A 301 5.28 -0.75 -6.60
CA LYS A 301 4.98 0.68 -6.58
C LYS A 301 3.51 0.97 -6.87
N GLY A 302 2.87 1.77 -6.01
CA GLY A 302 1.45 2.12 -6.07
C GLY A 302 0.55 1.18 -5.28
N THR A 303 1.05 0.04 -4.83
CA THR A 303 0.33 -0.90 -3.98
C THR A 303 0.28 -0.41 -2.54
N LYS A 304 -0.86 -0.59 -1.89
CA LYS A 304 -1.10 -0.24 -0.49
C LYS A 304 -0.72 -1.42 0.40
N TYR A 305 0.08 -1.15 1.42
CA TYR A 305 0.54 -2.14 2.39
C TYR A 305 0.20 -1.72 3.82
N GLN A 306 0.11 -2.70 4.72
CA GLN A 306 0.04 -2.51 6.16
C GLN A 306 1.14 -3.30 6.84
N LEU A 307 2.00 -2.60 7.58
CA LEU A 307 3.01 -3.18 8.46
C LEU A 307 2.41 -3.24 9.87
N LYS A 308 2.41 -4.42 10.49
CA LYS A 308 1.96 -4.67 11.86
C LYS A 308 3.15 -5.14 12.67
N GLY A 309 3.40 -4.50 13.80
CA GLY A 309 4.49 -4.91 14.67
C GLY A 309 4.03 -5.01 16.13
N TRP A 310 4.72 -5.83 16.93
CA TRP A 310 4.47 -6.02 18.35
C TRP A 310 5.74 -6.43 19.10
N GLN A 311 5.70 -6.26 20.42
CA GLN A 311 6.82 -6.60 21.29
C GLN A 311 6.66 -8.00 21.88
N MET A 312 7.76 -8.73 21.96
CA MET A 312 7.87 -10.05 22.56
C MET A 312 8.79 -10.01 23.78
N LEU A 313 8.50 -10.79 24.81
CA LEU A 313 9.42 -11.15 25.89
C LEU A 313 10.33 -12.28 25.41
N LYS A 314 11.64 -12.02 25.28
CA LYS A 314 12.58 -12.97 24.68
C LYS A 314 12.65 -14.30 25.40
N GLU A 315 12.85 -14.24 26.73
CA GLU A 315 13.09 -15.41 27.57
C GLU A 315 11.85 -16.33 27.67
N GLU A 316 10.64 -15.74 27.70
CA GLU A 316 9.38 -16.46 27.76
C GLU A 316 8.87 -16.88 26.37
N ASN A 317 9.43 -16.31 25.29
CA ASN A 317 8.92 -16.42 23.93
C ASN A 317 7.41 -16.14 23.85
N ALA A 318 7.00 -15.06 24.52
CA ALA A 318 5.60 -14.68 24.67
C ALA A 318 5.37 -13.20 24.26
N GLU A 319 4.15 -12.90 23.84
CA GLU A 319 3.77 -11.50 23.55
C GLU A 319 3.85 -10.64 24.82
N LEU A 320 4.40 -9.43 24.71
CA LEU A 320 4.42 -8.47 25.80
C LEU A 320 3.02 -7.89 26.01
N LEU A 321 2.46 -8.13 27.19
CA LEU A 321 1.17 -7.58 27.59
C LEU A 321 1.37 -6.55 28.73
N ILE A 322 0.89 -5.34 28.52
CA ILE A 322 0.80 -4.30 29.57
C ILE A 322 -0.68 -4.08 29.88
N ASP A 323 -1.07 -4.23 31.12
CA ASP A 323 -2.48 -4.16 31.57
C ASP A 323 -3.41 -5.10 30.77
N GLY A 324 -2.88 -6.25 30.33
CA GLY A 324 -3.61 -7.25 29.57
C GLY A 324 -3.79 -6.94 28.08
N GLN A 325 -3.17 -5.87 27.58
CA GLN A 325 -3.16 -5.49 26.16
C GLN A 325 -1.78 -5.71 25.56
N ARG A 326 -1.73 -6.26 24.34
CA ARG A 326 -0.48 -6.43 23.61
C ARG A 326 0.14 -5.07 23.26
N VAL A 327 1.43 -4.96 23.46
CA VAL A 327 2.21 -3.79 23.00
C VAL A 327 2.43 -3.95 21.51
N GLU A 328 1.62 -3.28 20.70
CA GLU A 328 1.63 -3.34 19.24
C GLU A 328 1.47 -1.96 18.62
N SER A 329 1.90 -1.86 17.38
CA SER A 329 1.71 -0.67 16.53
C SER A 329 1.54 -1.11 15.08
N ASP A 330 0.79 -0.36 14.28
CA ASP A 330 0.63 -0.62 12.88
C ASP A 330 0.79 0.66 12.04
N TYR A 331 1.26 0.47 10.81
CA TYR A 331 1.48 1.56 9.88
C TYR A 331 1.01 1.17 8.49
N THR A 332 0.08 1.95 7.91
CA THR A 332 -0.43 1.73 6.55
C THR A 332 0.14 2.79 5.60
N PHE A 333 0.64 2.34 4.46
CA PHE A 333 1.29 3.20 3.46
C PHE A 333 0.99 2.73 2.04
N THR A 334 1.28 3.58 1.06
CA THR A 334 1.31 3.21 -0.36
C THR A 334 2.76 3.25 -0.82
N ALA A 335 3.25 2.19 -1.43
CA ALA A 335 4.63 2.12 -1.88
C ALA A 335 4.89 3.16 -2.99
N ASP A 336 5.85 4.03 -2.79
CA ASP A 336 6.32 5.00 -3.79
C ASP A 336 7.57 4.53 -4.54
N SER A 337 8.22 3.49 -4.03
CA SER A 337 9.41 2.83 -4.58
C SER A 337 9.41 1.35 -4.24
N GLU A 338 10.28 0.57 -4.89
CA GLU A 338 10.49 -0.86 -4.61
C GLU A 338 11.15 -1.09 -3.26
N GLU A 339 12.01 -0.14 -2.82
CA GLU A 339 12.63 -0.13 -1.50
C GLU A 339 12.06 1.02 -0.68
N MET A 340 11.67 0.74 0.58
CA MET A 340 11.20 1.74 1.53
C MET A 340 11.77 1.50 2.92
N LYS A 341 11.99 2.60 3.65
CA LYS A 341 12.37 2.59 5.05
C LYS A 341 11.27 3.24 5.88
N ILE A 342 10.78 2.53 6.89
CA ILE A 342 9.66 2.92 7.74
C ILE A 342 10.11 2.83 9.19
N GLU A 343 9.73 3.81 10.01
CA GLU A 343 9.94 3.78 11.46
C GLU A 343 8.60 3.59 12.16
N ILE A 344 8.54 2.62 13.07
CA ILE A 344 7.37 2.36 13.93
C ILE A 344 7.79 2.54 15.38
N GLU A 345 6.99 3.30 16.13
CA GLU A 345 7.23 3.57 17.55
C GLU A 345 6.27 2.74 18.43
N TYR A 346 6.82 2.16 19.48
CA TYR A 346 6.09 1.45 20.54
C TYR A 346 6.33 2.19 21.86
N THR A 347 5.34 2.90 22.37
CA THR A 347 5.41 3.61 23.62
C THR A 347 4.56 2.93 24.69
N PHE A 348 5.16 2.54 25.80
CA PHE A 348 4.48 1.78 26.86
C PHE A 348 5.15 1.95 28.22
N ASN A 349 4.49 1.45 29.27
CA ASN A 349 5.03 1.41 30.62
C ASN A 349 5.90 0.15 30.80
N ALA A 350 7.22 0.35 30.93
CA ALA A 350 8.20 -0.72 31.16
C ALA A 350 8.78 -0.69 32.58
N PHE A 351 8.14 -0.03 33.55
CA PHE A 351 8.67 0.16 34.91
C PHE A 351 8.97 -1.19 35.60
N SER A 352 8.15 -2.21 35.34
CA SER A 352 8.33 -3.56 35.92
C SER A 352 9.14 -4.51 35.04
N LEU A 353 9.70 -4.04 33.92
CA LEU A 353 10.39 -4.88 32.93
C LEU A 353 11.93 -4.82 33.07
N GLY A 354 12.46 -4.20 34.13
CA GLY A 354 13.90 -4.15 34.36
C GLY A 354 14.56 -5.53 34.33
N GLY A 355 15.63 -5.68 33.55
CA GLY A 355 16.34 -6.93 33.30
C GLY A 355 15.79 -7.77 32.12
N GLN A 356 14.67 -7.39 31.49
CA GLN A 356 14.05 -8.12 30.38
C GLN A 356 14.62 -7.72 29.02
N ASN A 357 14.78 -8.69 28.13
CA ASN A 357 15.03 -8.47 26.71
C ASN A 357 13.71 -8.49 25.93
N LEU A 358 13.46 -7.44 25.18
CA LEU A 358 12.31 -7.33 24.30
C LEU A 358 12.75 -7.51 22.85
N VAL A 359 11.95 -8.23 22.05
CA VAL A 359 12.20 -8.44 20.62
C VAL A 359 10.99 -7.95 19.84
N THR A 360 11.22 -7.15 18.83
CA THR A 360 10.14 -6.65 17.97
C THR A 360 9.87 -7.66 16.84
N PHE A 361 8.61 -8.01 16.63
CA PHE A 361 8.15 -8.87 15.52
C PHE A 361 7.30 -8.05 14.57
N GLU A 362 7.39 -8.35 13.24
CA GLU A 362 6.62 -7.66 12.20
C GLU A 362 6.01 -8.62 11.20
N GLU A 363 4.87 -8.20 10.66
CA GLU A 363 4.20 -8.78 9.51
C GLU A 363 3.82 -7.68 8.52
N LEU A 364 4.09 -7.91 7.24
CA LEU A 364 3.67 -7.04 6.15
C LEU A 364 2.52 -7.67 5.37
N TYR A 365 1.46 -6.89 5.18
CA TYR A 365 0.27 -7.27 4.43
C TYR A 365 0.10 -6.41 3.19
N ASP A 366 -0.19 -7.05 2.06
CA ASP A 366 -0.68 -6.41 0.83
C ASP A 366 -2.18 -6.14 0.99
N LEU A 367 -2.58 -4.87 0.76
CA LEU A 367 -3.96 -4.39 0.83
C LEU A 367 -4.54 -4.09 -0.56
N SER A 368 -4.06 -4.71 -1.64
CA SER A 368 -4.65 -4.58 -2.98
C SER A 368 -6.12 -4.97 -2.98
N ASN A 369 -6.50 -5.91 -2.11
CA ASN A 369 -7.87 -6.19 -1.71
C ASN A 369 -8.03 -5.91 -0.21
N GLU A 370 -8.59 -4.76 0.15
CA GLU A 370 -8.75 -4.34 1.55
C GLU A 370 -9.68 -5.27 2.36
N ASP A 371 -10.59 -6.00 1.70
CA ASP A 371 -11.49 -6.95 2.34
C ASP A 371 -10.80 -8.30 2.67
N GLU A 372 -9.70 -8.62 1.97
CA GLU A 372 -8.91 -9.84 2.16
C GLU A 372 -7.39 -9.52 2.10
N PRO A 373 -6.82 -8.92 3.16
CA PRO A 373 -5.38 -8.63 3.23
C PRO A 373 -4.53 -9.91 3.11
N VAL A 374 -3.50 -9.88 2.29
CA VAL A 374 -2.58 -11.01 2.08
C VAL A 374 -1.26 -10.72 2.76
N LYS A 375 -0.83 -11.62 3.69
CA LYS A 375 0.50 -11.52 4.28
C LYS A 375 1.56 -11.85 3.23
N VAL A 376 2.49 -10.91 2.98
CA VAL A 376 3.52 -11.00 1.94
C VAL A 376 4.93 -11.14 2.48
N ALA A 377 5.20 -10.68 3.71
CA ALA A 377 6.48 -10.88 4.39
C ALA A 377 6.29 -10.86 5.91
N GLU A 378 7.26 -11.40 6.65
CA GLU A 378 7.31 -11.34 8.10
C GLU A 378 8.76 -11.40 8.60
N HIS A 379 9.01 -10.79 9.77
CA HIS A 379 10.22 -10.98 10.54
C HIS A 379 9.85 -11.34 11.97
N LYS A 380 10.10 -12.59 12.38
CA LYS A 380 9.70 -13.18 13.66
C LYS A 380 10.78 -14.08 14.23
N ASP A 381 12.01 -13.59 14.25
CA ASP A 381 13.13 -14.30 14.84
C ASP A 381 13.33 -13.80 16.28
N ILE A 382 12.96 -14.63 17.26
CA ILE A 382 13.11 -14.31 18.69
C ILE A 382 14.58 -14.16 19.12
N ASP A 383 15.49 -14.71 18.36
CA ASP A 383 16.93 -14.68 18.65
C ASP A 383 17.68 -13.56 17.90
N ASP A 384 16.96 -12.76 17.08
CA ASP A 384 17.57 -11.65 16.35
C ASP A 384 18.04 -10.55 17.30
N GLU A 385 19.38 -10.41 17.40
CA GLU A 385 20.02 -9.33 18.18
C GLU A 385 19.75 -7.94 17.59
N GLY A 386 19.50 -7.85 16.26
CA GLY A 386 19.11 -6.62 15.57
C GLY A 386 17.78 -6.08 16.05
N GLN A 387 16.87 -6.94 16.48
CA GLN A 387 15.56 -6.60 17.01
C GLN A 387 15.45 -6.64 18.52
N THR A 388 16.51 -7.06 19.21
CA THR A 388 16.50 -7.15 20.67
C THR A 388 16.88 -5.81 21.30
N VAL A 389 16.07 -5.35 22.28
CA VAL A 389 16.33 -4.19 23.14
C VAL A 389 16.27 -4.65 24.60
N LEU A 390 17.33 -4.37 25.36
CA LEU A 390 17.39 -4.65 26.81
C LEU A 390 16.70 -3.52 27.60
N ILE A 391 15.75 -3.85 28.43
CA ILE A 391 15.24 -2.94 29.45
C ILE A 391 16.11 -3.11 30.69
N THR A 392 16.96 -2.12 30.99
CA THR A 392 17.82 -2.16 32.17
C THR A 392 17.04 -1.80 33.42
N GLU A 393 17.46 -2.35 34.58
CA GLU A 393 16.87 -1.97 35.85
C GLU A 393 17.11 -0.48 36.15
N ARG A 394 16.13 0.18 36.70
CA ARG A 394 16.27 1.53 37.26
C ARG A 394 16.88 1.44 38.66
N ILE A 395 18.10 1.92 38.81
CA ILE A 395 18.79 1.94 40.09
C ILE A 395 18.64 3.35 40.70
N ILE A 396 17.94 3.44 41.82
CA ILE A 396 17.86 4.69 42.60
C ILE A 396 18.90 4.66 43.70
N THR A 397 19.76 5.68 43.74
CA THR A 397 20.78 5.85 44.78
C THR A 397 20.47 7.04 45.66
N ILE A 398 20.95 6.95 46.91
CA ILE A 398 20.77 7.97 47.94
C ILE A 398 22.13 8.30 48.58
N HIS A 399 22.47 9.59 48.63
CA HIS A 399 23.65 10.13 49.32
C HIS A 399 23.19 11.29 50.20
N THR A 400 23.69 11.34 51.41
CA THR A 400 23.16 12.28 52.39
C THR A 400 24.25 12.91 53.24
N THR A 401 23.96 14.08 53.83
CA THR A 401 24.85 14.83 54.71
C THR A 401 24.04 15.57 55.74
N ALA A 402 24.18 15.18 56.99
CA ALA A 402 23.55 15.83 58.13
C ALA A 402 24.44 16.95 58.74
N THR A 403 23.83 18.08 59.03
CA THR A 403 24.50 19.23 59.62
C THR A 403 23.55 20.00 60.58
N SER A 404 24.09 20.91 61.38
CA SER A 404 23.30 21.96 62.02
C SER A 404 22.70 22.94 60.97
N GLU A 405 21.82 23.85 61.42
CA GLU A 405 21.26 24.91 60.54
C GLU A 405 22.36 25.85 60.00
N ASP A 406 23.49 26.02 60.68
CA ASP A 406 24.62 26.82 60.19
C ASP A 406 25.69 25.98 59.45
N GLY A 407 25.36 24.72 59.10
CA GLY A 407 26.19 23.84 58.24
C GLY A 407 27.36 23.18 59.00
N LYS A 408 27.36 23.10 60.29
CA LYS A 408 28.42 22.49 61.13
C LYS A 408 28.06 21.06 61.50
N LYS A 409 29.08 20.29 61.86
CA LYS A 409 28.95 18.93 62.41
C LYS A 409 28.82 18.87 63.95
N GLU A 410 28.91 20.02 64.61
CA GLU A 410 28.78 20.16 66.05
C GLU A 410 27.63 21.10 66.42
N ILE A 411 26.79 20.71 67.36
CA ILE A 411 25.63 21.46 67.82
C ILE A 411 25.67 21.48 69.33
N GLU A 412 25.54 22.65 69.97
CA GLU A 412 25.46 22.77 71.42
C GLU A 412 24.14 22.17 71.93
N ALA A 413 24.22 21.39 73.03
CA ALA A 413 23.05 20.80 73.65
C ALA A 413 22.04 21.88 74.06
N GLY A 414 20.77 21.68 73.77
CA GLY A 414 19.71 22.66 74.03
C GLY A 414 18.31 22.10 73.78
N LYS A 415 17.29 22.92 74.10
CA LYS A 415 15.88 22.48 74.02
C LYS A 415 15.31 22.41 72.58
N ASP A 416 15.84 23.20 71.68
CA ASP A 416 15.34 23.31 70.28
C ASP A 416 16.54 23.18 69.35
N VAL A 417 17.14 21.97 69.30
CA VAL A 417 18.23 21.64 68.40
C VAL A 417 17.65 21.16 67.07
N THR A 418 18.16 21.68 65.96
CA THR A 418 17.75 21.26 64.63
C THR A 418 18.93 20.64 63.83
N ILE A 419 18.78 19.42 63.43
CA ILE A 419 19.65 18.76 62.45
C ILE A 419 18.98 18.86 61.11
N ILE A 420 19.68 19.35 60.08
CA ILE A 420 19.25 19.36 58.65
C ILE A 420 20.02 18.31 57.93
N ASP A 421 19.29 17.33 57.38
CA ASP A 421 19.87 16.37 56.47
C ASP A 421 19.59 16.80 55.02
N THR A 422 20.67 16.85 54.25
CA THR A 422 20.62 17.18 52.81
C THR A 422 20.85 15.91 52.01
N VAL A 423 19.78 15.43 51.37
CA VAL A 423 19.71 14.17 50.65
C VAL A 423 19.81 14.42 49.15
N THR A 424 20.77 13.78 48.48
CA THR A 424 20.92 13.74 47.03
C THR A 424 20.42 12.39 46.53
N LEU A 425 19.47 12.43 45.63
CA LEU A 425 18.81 11.26 45.04
C LEU A 425 19.14 11.24 43.53
N ASP A 426 19.57 10.10 43.01
CA ASP A 426 19.85 9.90 41.60
C ASP A 426 19.09 8.67 41.11
N GLY A 427 18.67 8.67 39.80
CA GLY A 427 17.92 7.60 39.17
C GLY A 427 16.41 7.66 39.42
N LEU A 428 15.87 8.79 39.86
CA LEU A 428 14.43 8.97 40.07
C LEU A 428 13.66 8.89 38.77
N GLU A 429 12.45 8.36 38.81
CA GLU A 429 11.49 8.40 37.70
C GLU A 429 10.74 9.73 37.70
N ILE A 430 10.90 10.51 36.65
CA ILE A 430 10.27 11.84 36.54
C ILE A 430 8.73 11.71 36.60
N GLY A 431 8.08 12.59 37.35
CA GLY A 431 6.64 12.55 37.56
C GLY A 431 6.17 11.58 38.64
N THR A 432 7.06 10.73 39.16
CA THR A 432 6.74 9.82 40.27
C THR A 432 6.75 10.57 41.62
N LYS A 433 5.79 10.24 42.46
CA LYS A 433 5.70 10.75 43.83
C LYS A 433 6.48 9.85 44.77
N TYR A 434 7.41 10.44 45.51
CA TYR A 434 8.25 9.75 46.50
C TYR A 434 8.01 10.31 47.89
N GLN A 435 8.27 9.48 48.93
CA GLN A 435 8.36 9.88 50.34
C GLN A 435 9.72 9.49 50.90
N LEU A 436 10.47 10.48 51.36
CA LEU A 436 11.68 10.30 52.12
C LEU A 436 11.30 10.29 53.62
N VAL A 437 11.66 9.24 54.34
CA VAL A 437 11.45 9.09 55.79
C VAL A 437 12.83 9.05 56.44
N GLY A 438 13.09 9.94 57.38
CA GLY A 438 14.35 9.98 58.10
C GLY A 438 14.14 9.95 59.60
N TRP A 439 15.13 9.44 60.34
CA TRP A 439 15.14 9.41 61.79
C TRP A 439 16.56 9.50 62.33
N GLN A 440 16.68 9.86 63.66
CA GLN A 440 17.94 9.99 64.34
C GLN A 440 18.29 8.71 65.08
N MET A 441 19.57 8.32 65.00
CA MET A 441 20.17 7.21 65.75
C MET A 441 21.21 7.76 66.80
N ILE A 442 21.36 7.11 67.95
CA ILE A 442 22.47 7.33 68.84
C ILE A 442 23.60 6.38 68.41
N LYS A 443 24.76 6.94 68.01
CA LYS A 443 25.81 6.15 67.32
C LYS A 443 26.42 5.08 68.27
N ASP A 444 26.85 5.45 69.47
CA ASP A 444 27.51 4.54 70.40
C ASP A 444 26.58 3.45 70.97
N GLU A 445 25.27 3.65 70.93
CA GLU A 445 24.25 2.71 71.39
C GLU A 445 23.68 1.89 70.28
N ASN A 446 23.91 2.31 69.00
CA ASN A 446 23.25 1.77 67.78
C ASN A 446 21.73 1.63 68.01
N ALA A 447 21.12 2.65 68.56
CA ALA A 447 19.72 2.68 68.97
C ALA A 447 19.02 3.92 68.40
N GLU A 448 17.71 3.81 68.14
CA GLU A 448 16.88 4.95 67.72
C GLU A 448 16.87 6.02 68.85
N LEU A 449 16.96 7.29 68.49
CA LEU A 449 16.79 8.39 69.38
C LEU A 449 15.32 8.56 69.74
N ILE A 450 15.00 8.34 71.04
CA ILE A 450 13.65 8.47 71.60
C ILE A 450 13.62 9.69 72.54
N ILE A 451 12.81 10.68 72.25
CA ILE A 451 12.58 11.88 73.11
C ILE A 451 11.09 11.91 73.47
N GLY A 452 10.84 12.00 74.83
CA GLY A 452 9.46 12.02 75.30
C GLY A 452 8.63 10.75 75.01
N GLY A 453 9.29 9.63 74.64
CA GLY A 453 8.65 8.36 74.30
C GLY A 453 8.34 8.18 72.78
N GLU A 454 8.72 9.17 71.97
CA GLU A 454 8.53 9.11 70.51
C GLU A 454 9.90 9.13 69.80
N ARG A 455 10.02 8.45 68.68
CA ARG A 455 11.21 8.46 67.81
C ARG A 455 11.39 9.86 67.23
N VAL A 456 12.60 10.37 67.19
CA VAL A 456 12.94 11.59 66.50
C VAL A 456 13.01 11.28 65.01
N GLU A 457 11.90 11.49 64.35
CA GLU A 457 11.72 11.23 62.90
C GLU A 457 11.00 12.37 62.19
N ASN A 458 11.18 12.45 60.89
CA ASN A 458 10.40 13.34 60.04
C ASN A 458 10.31 12.74 58.64
N ASP A 459 9.36 13.22 57.83
CA ASP A 459 9.21 12.80 56.48
C ASP A 459 9.04 13.99 55.50
N TYR A 460 9.40 13.75 54.23
CA TYR A 460 9.24 14.72 53.18
C TYR A 460 8.71 14.04 51.93
N THR A 461 7.54 14.47 51.44
CA THR A 461 6.91 13.94 50.22
C THR A 461 7.09 14.92 49.08
N PHE A 462 7.55 14.43 47.92
CA PHE A 462 7.80 15.24 46.73
C PHE A 462 7.42 14.48 45.45
N THR A 463 7.31 15.19 44.33
CA THR A 463 7.22 14.60 43.00
C THR A 463 8.52 14.88 42.27
N ALA A 464 9.14 13.86 41.68
CA ALA A 464 10.39 14.03 40.95
C ALA A 464 10.16 14.88 39.68
N ASP A 465 10.89 15.97 39.55
CA ASP A 465 10.91 16.84 38.36
C ASP A 465 12.15 16.62 37.51
N SER A 466 13.10 15.84 38.00
CA SER A 466 14.31 15.41 37.32
C SER A 466 14.78 14.05 37.83
N GLU A 467 15.62 13.36 37.08
CA GLU A 467 16.22 12.08 37.49
C GLU A 467 17.18 12.24 38.69
N SER A 468 17.73 13.44 38.90
CA SER A 468 18.59 13.77 40.01
C SER A 468 18.01 14.95 40.79
N MET A 469 17.75 14.76 42.06
CA MET A 469 17.17 15.79 42.95
C MET A 469 17.94 15.92 44.24
N LYS A 470 17.90 17.13 44.80
CA LYS A 470 18.43 17.43 46.15
C LYS A 470 17.27 17.93 47.03
N VAL A 471 17.02 17.21 48.11
CA VAL A 471 15.95 17.52 49.08
C VAL A 471 16.53 17.69 50.47
N GLN A 472 15.84 18.38 51.39
CA GLN A 472 16.25 18.55 52.75
C GLN A 472 15.13 18.10 53.69
N ILE A 473 15.53 17.43 54.79
CA ILE A 473 14.65 17.04 55.88
C ILE A 473 15.24 17.55 57.18
N ALA A 474 14.42 18.16 58.04
CA ALA A 474 14.86 18.76 59.27
C ALA A 474 14.28 18.02 60.48
N PHE A 475 15.10 17.80 61.49
CA PHE A 475 14.72 17.16 62.77
C PHE A 475 14.94 18.15 63.90
N THR A 476 13.88 18.61 64.52
CA THR A 476 13.95 19.55 65.71
C THR A 476 13.50 18.84 66.97
N PHE A 477 14.34 18.80 67.96
CA PHE A 477 14.08 18.06 69.19
C PHE A 477 14.82 18.67 70.42
N ASP A 478 14.47 18.26 71.67
CA ASP A 478 15.14 18.62 72.88
C ASP A 478 16.40 17.75 73.09
N ALA A 479 17.56 18.32 72.82
CA ALA A 479 18.87 17.68 72.98
C ALA A 479 19.58 18.08 74.31
N SER A 480 18.87 18.66 75.29
CA SER A 480 19.48 19.16 76.53
C SER A 480 20.25 18.10 77.36
N GLU A 481 19.84 16.83 77.24
CA GLU A 481 20.45 15.70 77.93
C GLU A 481 21.39 14.86 77.02
N LEU A 482 21.67 15.30 75.77
CA LEU A 482 22.46 14.56 74.78
C LEU A 482 23.91 15.08 74.68
N GLY A 483 24.34 15.96 75.51
CA GLY A 483 25.72 16.48 75.49
C GLY A 483 26.76 15.36 75.52
N GLY A 484 27.71 15.41 74.55
CA GLY A 484 28.74 14.38 74.33
C GLY A 484 28.30 13.21 73.47
N LYS A 485 27.06 13.16 72.98
CA LYS A 485 26.55 12.10 72.09
C LYS A 485 26.78 12.45 70.63
N GLU A 486 27.06 11.41 69.83
CA GLU A 486 27.03 11.46 68.33
C GLU A 486 25.69 10.91 67.86
N LEU A 487 25.04 11.66 66.99
CA LEU A 487 23.79 11.28 66.36
C LEU A 487 24.03 11.03 64.86
N VAL A 488 23.43 9.99 64.35
CA VAL A 488 23.51 9.60 62.90
C VAL A 488 22.11 9.61 62.33
N THR A 489 21.93 10.27 61.17
CA THR A 489 20.65 10.29 60.48
C THR A 489 20.55 9.09 59.55
N PHE A 490 19.45 8.34 59.64
CA PHE A 490 19.10 7.24 58.73
C PHE A 490 17.92 7.64 57.88
N GLU A 491 17.89 7.16 56.58
CA GLU A 491 16.82 7.46 55.64
C GLU A 491 16.37 6.23 54.88
N GLU A 492 15.10 6.25 54.53
CA GLU A 492 14.45 5.33 53.56
C GLU A 492 13.67 6.17 52.55
N LEU A 493 13.76 5.79 51.25
CA LEU A 493 12.97 6.38 50.19
C LEU A 493 11.92 5.38 49.73
N TYR A 494 10.69 5.83 49.63
CA TYR A 494 9.54 5.06 49.17
C TYR A 494 8.96 5.65 47.87
N ASP A 495 8.66 4.79 46.89
CA ASP A 495 7.82 5.12 45.72
C ASP A 495 6.33 5.04 46.13
N LEU A 496 5.61 6.14 45.91
CA LEU A 496 4.18 6.28 46.21
C LEU A 496 3.32 6.14 44.94
N SER A 497 3.77 5.43 43.88
CA SER A 497 2.97 5.15 42.66
C SER A 497 1.71 4.38 43.03
N ASN A 498 1.77 3.49 44.04
CA ASN A 498 0.63 2.91 44.72
C ASN A 498 0.59 3.46 46.17
N PRO A 499 -0.23 4.48 46.46
CA PRO A 499 -0.29 5.07 47.78
C PRO A 499 -0.75 4.12 48.91
N ASP A 500 -1.50 3.07 48.55
CA ASP A 500 -2.00 2.06 49.50
C ASP A 500 -0.92 1.02 49.89
N GLU A 501 0.10 0.86 49.05
CA GLU A 501 1.25 -0.03 49.25
C GLU A 501 2.55 0.66 48.80
N PRO A 502 3.09 1.59 49.57
CA PRO A 502 4.37 2.26 49.29
C PRO A 502 5.51 1.23 49.16
N THR A 503 6.30 1.37 48.10
CA THR A 503 7.43 0.46 47.83
C THR A 503 8.74 1.13 48.22
N LYS A 504 9.51 0.52 49.17
CA LYS A 504 10.85 1.03 49.49
C LYS A 504 11.77 0.79 48.27
N VAL A 505 12.39 1.88 47.79
CA VAL A 505 13.24 1.83 46.57
C VAL A 505 14.73 1.96 46.88
N THR A 506 15.10 2.64 47.96
CA THR A 506 16.48 2.73 48.45
C THR A 506 16.51 3.15 49.90
N GLU A 507 17.66 2.99 50.56
CA GLU A 507 17.89 3.42 51.95
C GLU A 507 19.35 3.82 52.19
N HIS A 508 19.61 4.66 53.19
CA HIS A 508 20.92 4.92 53.72
C HIS A 508 20.89 4.73 55.26
N LYS A 509 21.56 3.69 55.74
CA LYS A 509 21.55 3.28 57.16
C LYS A 509 22.92 2.81 57.61
N ASP A 510 23.94 3.65 57.37
CA ASP A 510 25.28 3.37 57.82
C ASP A 510 25.57 4.15 59.13
N ILE A 511 25.58 3.42 60.25
CA ILE A 511 25.81 4.01 61.57
C ILE A 511 27.22 4.62 61.72
N GLU A 512 28.18 4.22 60.88
CA GLU A 512 29.54 4.71 60.89
C GLU A 512 29.80 5.83 59.88
N ASP A 513 28.77 6.28 59.14
CA ASP A 513 28.93 7.35 58.17
C ASP A 513 29.17 8.70 58.85
N ASP A 514 30.42 9.21 58.78
CA ASP A 514 30.81 10.53 59.25
C ASP A 514 30.04 11.66 58.53
N GLY A 515 29.62 11.43 57.27
CA GLY A 515 28.78 12.36 56.51
C GLY A 515 27.43 12.60 57.13
N GLN A 516 26.87 11.60 57.85
CA GLN A 516 25.58 11.66 58.53
C GLN A 516 25.71 11.86 60.02
N THR A 517 26.92 11.88 60.55
CA THR A 517 27.15 12.07 62.02
C THR A 517 27.18 13.53 62.35
N VAL A 518 26.45 13.90 63.42
CA VAL A 518 26.48 15.21 64.10
C VAL A 518 26.76 15.00 65.60
N THR A 519 27.71 15.74 66.15
CA THR A 519 28.05 15.68 67.56
C THR A 519 27.26 16.73 68.35
N ILE A 520 26.57 16.32 69.40
CA ILE A 520 25.95 17.23 70.36
C ILE A 520 27.01 17.57 71.41
N THR A 521 27.50 18.81 71.44
CA THR A 521 28.52 19.23 72.40
C THR A 521 27.86 19.61 73.73
N GLU A 522 28.59 19.39 74.83
CA GLU A 522 28.14 19.82 76.16
C GLU A 522 28.03 21.35 76.22
N VAL A 523 27.02 21.84 76.89
CA VAL A 523 26.93 23.27 77.19
C VAL A 523 28.15 23.64 78.06
N PRO A 524 29.01 24.61 77.70
CA PRO A 524 30.11 25.01 78.50
C PRO A 524 29.61 25.45 79.91
N GLU A 525 30.11 24.81 80.97
CA GLU A 525 29.79 25.28 82.32
C GLU A 525 30.14 26.76 82.42
N THR A 526 29.16 27.58 82.65
CA THR A 526 29.42 29.00 83.02
C THR A 526 30.29 29.02 84.27
N PRO A 527 31.48 29.65 84.26
CA PRO A 527 32.30 29.72 85.49
C PRO A 527 31.47 30.36 86.60
N GLU A 528 31.36 29.67 87.78
CA GLU A 528 30.75 30.22 88.94
C GLU A 528 31.45 31.60 89.28
N GLU A 529 30.67 32.67 89.37
CA GLU A 529 31.16 33.96 89.87
C GLU A 529 31.83 33.76 91.25
N PRO A 530 33.05 34.30 91.49
CA PRO A 530 33.71 34.15 92.78
C PRO A 530 32.84 34.77 93.85
N THR A 531 32.46 34.01 94.90
CA THR A 531 31.80 34.48 96.13
C THR A 531 32.65 35.53 96.78
N GLU A 532 32.13 36.77 97.01
CA GLU A 532 32.73 37.87 97.77
C GLU A 532 33.04 37.38 99.17
N PRO A 533 34.24 37.69 99.78
CA PRO A 533 34.59 37.27 101.13
C PRO A 533 33.77 38.05 102.19
N GLU A 534 33.15 37.33 103.15
CA GLU A 534 32.42 37.87 104.30
C GLU A 534 33.32 38.81 105.12
N GLN A 535 32.88 40.05 105.32
CA GLN A 535 33.49 41.00 106.29
C GLN A 535 33.24 40.54 107.75
N PRO A 536 34.23 40.66 108.70
CA PRO A 536 34.06 40.24 110.05
C PRO A 536 33.17 41.23 110.82
N THR A 537 32.20 40.74 111.56
CA THR A 537 31.34 41.45 112.52
C THR A 537 32.16 41.88 113.72
N THR A 538 32.27 43.19 113.98
CA THR A 538 32.78 43.80 115.26
C THR A 538 31.68 43.70 116.28
N GLU A 539 31.98 43.01 117.49
CA GLU A 539 31.19 43.02 118.66
C GLU A 539 31.33 44.43 119.41
N GLU A 540 30.22 45.12 119.66
CA GLU A 540 30.13 46.31 120.57
C GLU A 540 29.95 45.82 121.94
N VAL A 541 30.95 46.15 122.80
CA VAL A 541 30.91 46.02 124.28
C VAL A 541 30.15 47.21 124.92
N ILE A 542 28.99 46.92 125.49
CA ILE A 542 28.25 47.92 126.36
C ILE A 542 28.87 47.96 127.72
N THR A 543 29.39 49.07 128.08
CA THR A 543 29.71 49.43 129.52
C THR A 543 28.62 50.33 130.11
N GLU A 544 27.89 49.80 131.08
CA GLU A 544 27.08 50.61 132.05
C GLU A 544 27.95 51.50 132.84
N THR A 545 27.51 52.73 132.98
CA THR A 545 27.83 53.56 134.21
C THR A 545 26.62 54.38 134.58
N GLU A 546 26.26 54.20 135.87
CA GLU A 546 25.28 54.96 136.61
C GLU A 546 25.68 56.44 136.72
N GLU A 547 24.79 57.30 136.70
CA GLU A 547 24.15 58.36 137.52
C GLU A 547 23.31 59.27 136.63
#